data_31ac09086ca5a04052264a66075c9267
#
_entry.id   31ac09086ca5a04052264a66075c9267
#
_cell.length_a   1.000
_cell.length_b   1.000
_cell.length_c   1.000
_cell.angle_alpha   90.00
_cell.angle_beta   90.00
_cell.angle_gamma   90.00
#
_symmetry.space_group_name_H-M   'P 1'
#
loop_
_entity.id
_entity.type
_entity.pdbx_description
1 polymer ?
#
loop_
_entity_poly.entity_id
_entity_poly.type
_entity_poly.pdbx_seq_one_letter_code
_entity_poly.pdbx_strand_id
1 'polypeptide(L)'
;GAGISSDVATNYFDKLIQIPLHVPRLGLNEAKAYLVLLLLEREVNSGTFTRDQFDSALKLVPERLRNSWKGETINQEFLYSLVGINETLRSLMNLAEGLASLLHGSSAVNANPRLMKRFLNTVYLRQALSAPQGIKLDIAALAKWHLLERCDESLAEVLASKVHSDNEGRVQILAEAEGVAASQIGLPEPFKDNFFTRQWLQLPPSLGAEDLRPLLHLSRDSGTRDFGDDNMTPDSRRLRDALKTAIS
;
A
#
# COMPACT_ATOMS: atom_id res chain seq x y z
N GLY A 1 21.77 -3.40 29.39
CA GLY A 1 22.28 -4.08 28.24
C GLY A 1 22.94 -3.07 27.34
N ALA A 2 24.26 -3.24 27.06
CA ALA A 2 24.99 -2.36 26.18
C ALA A 2 24.42 -2.54 24.77
N GLY A 3 23.81 -1.49 24.20
CA GLY A 3 23.44 -1.47 22.80
C GLY A 3 24.71 -1.60 21.96
N ILE A 4 24.71 -2.58 21.04
CA ILE A 4 25.76 -2.67 20.03
C ILE A 4 25.71 -1.38 19.24
N SER A 5 26.80 -0.59 19.25
CA SER A 5 26.83 0.65 18.48
C SER A 5 26.65 0.34 16.98
N SER A 6 26.01 1.22 16.24
CA SER A 6 25.79 1.05 14.78
C SER A 6 27.10 0.77 14.04
N ASP A 7 28.20 1.31 14.52
CA ASP A 7 29.54 1.13 13.96
C ASP A 7 30.06 -0.31 14.12
N VAL A 8 29.75 -1.00 15.24
CA VAL A 8 30.15 -2.40 15.44
C VAL A 8 29.35 -3.32 14.53
N ALA A 9 28.06 -3.04 14.36
CA ALA A 9 27.22 -3.79 13.44
C ALA A 9 27.68 -3.61 11.97
N THR A 10 27.97 -2.38 11.57
CA THR A 10 28.46 -2.06 10.23
C THR A 10 29.82 -2.74 9.97
N ASN A 11 30.78 -2.63 10.89
CA ASN A 11 32.09 -3.28 10.78
C ASN A 11 32.02 -4.82 10.76
N TYR A 12 31.00 -5.41 11.40
CA TYR A 12 30.77 -6.86 11.34
C TYR A 12 30.22 -7.28 9.97
N PHE A 13 29.27 -6.50 9.43
CA PHE A 13 28.71 -6.76 8.09
C PHE A 13 29.77 -6.57 6.99
N ASP A 14 30.62 -5.56 7.09
CA ASP A 14 31.70 -5.32 6.12
C ASP A 14 32.73 -6.47 6.08
N LYS A 15 32.91 -7.20 7.17
CA LYS A 15 33.75 -8.41 7.21
C LYS A 15 33.09 -9.64 6.61
N LEU A 16 31.75 -9.73 6.66
CA LEU A 16 30.99 -10.87 6.14
C LEU A 16 30.61 -10.67 4.66
N ILE A 17 30.39 -9.44 4.24
CA ILE A 17 29.95 -9.12 2.88
C ILE A 17 31.11 -8.50 2.12
N GLN A 18 31.84 -9.32 1.39
CA GLN A 18 33.00 -8.87 0.60
C GLN A 18 32.62 -8.03 -0.62
N ILE A 19 31.37 -8.13 -1.09
CA ILE A 19 30.84 -7.32 -2.20
C ILE A 19 29.43 -6.89 -1.83
N PRO A 20 29.19 -5.66 -1.39
CA PRO A 20 27.84 -5.15 -1.16
C PRO A 20 27.14 -4.93 -2.51
N LEU A 21 26.29 -5.89 -2.90
CA LEU A 21 25.39 -5.71 -4.02
C LEU A 21 24.16 -4.93 -3.55
N HIS A 22 24.06 -3.69 -3.97
CA HIS A 22 22.84 -2.94 -3.80
C HIS A 22 21.78 -3.45 -4.78
N VAL A 23 20.69 -4.02 -4.27
CA VAL A 23 19.53 -4.31 -5.12
C VAL A 23 18.96 -2.97 -5.58
N PRO A 24 18.97 -2.68 -6.90
CA PRO A 24 18.43 -1.42 -7.39
C PRO A 24 16.95 -1.32 -7.03
N ARG A 25 16.51 -0.09 -6.75
CA ARG A 25 15.09 0.21 -6.53
C ARG A 25 14.36 0.00 -7.84
N LEU A 26 13.11 -0.44 -7.77
CA LEU A 26 12.27 -0.51 -8.95
C LEU A 26 12.02 0.91 -9.48
N GLY A 27 12.16 1.10 -10.79
CA GLY A 27 11.63 2.27 -11.46
C GLY A 27 10.10 2.29 -11.40
N LEU A 28 9.48 3.39 -11.83
CA LEU A 28 8.02 3.53 -11.78
C LEU A 28 7.30 2.44 -12.61
N ASN A 29 7.81 2.13 -13.80
CA ASN A 29 7.23 1.12 -14.67
C ASN A 29 7.37 -0.30 -14.11
N GLU A 30 8.52 -0.61 -13.50
CA GLU A 30 8.76 -1.89 -12.82
C GLU A 30 7.88 -2.01 -11.58
N ALA A 31 7.70 -0.94 -10.81
CA ALA A 31 6.81 -0.90 -9.65
C ALA A 31 5.34 -1.13 -10.08
N LYS A 32 4.88 -0.46 -11.15
CA LYS A 32 3.55 -0.68 -11.74
C LYS A 32 3.37 -2.11 -12.19
N ALA A 33 4.32 -2.67 -12.94
CA ALA A 33 4.28 -4.05 -13.40
C ALA A 33 4.20 -5.05 -12.25
N TYR A 34 5.01 -4.84 -11.22
CA TYR A 34 5.02 -5.69 -10.04
C TYR A 34 3.69 -5.66 -9.29
N LEU A 35 3.11 -4.48 -9.09
CA LEU A 35 1.78 -4.34 -8.50
C LEU A 35 0.69 -5.02 -9.33
N VAL A 36 0.69 -4.83 -10.65
CA VAL A 36 -0.27 -5.49 -11.55
C VAL A 36 -0.19 -7.01 -11.40
N LEU A 37 1.02 -7.59 -11.40
CA LEU A 37 1.17 -9.04 -11.23
C LEU A 37 0.70 -9.53 -9.87
N LEU A 38 0.98 -8.80 -8.78
CA LEU A 38 0.50 -9.16 -7.43
C LEU A 38 -1.04 -9.09 -7.33
N LEU A 39 -1.65 -8.08 -7.94
CA LEU A 39 -3.10 -7.92 -7.97
C LEU A 39 -3.76 -9.01 -8.82
N LEU A 40 -3.19 -9.35 -9.98
CA LEU A 40 -3.67 -10.45 -10.83
C LEU A 40 -3.55 -11.81 -10.12
N GLU A 41 -2.43 -12.10 -9.44
CA GLU A 41 -2.24 -13.32 -8.66
C GLU A 41 -3.38 -13.51 -7.65
N ARG A 42 -3.78 -12.44 -7.00
CA ARG A 42 -4.89 -12.47 -6.04
C ARG A 42 -6.22 -12.78 -6.71
N GLU A 43 -6.49 -12.17 -7.84
CA GLU A 43 -7.76 -12.36 -8.56
C GLU A 43 -7.86 -13.75 -9.19
N VAL A 44 -6.76 -14.42 -9.48
CA VAL A 44 -6.75 -15.86 -9.80
C VAL A 44 -7.17 -16.68 -8.60
N ASN A 45 -6.67 -16.35 -7.41
CA ASN A 45 -7.04 -17.07 -6.17
C ASN A 45 -8.50 -16.84 -5.79
N SER A 46 -9.12 -15.73 -6.19
CA SER A 46 -10.56 -15.46 -6.02
C SER A 46 -11.42 -16.06 -7.14
N GLY A 47 -10.82 -16.61 -8.20
CA GLY A 47 -11.51 -17.19 -9.34
C GLY A 47 -11.97 -16.22 -10.43
N THR A 48 -11.58 -14.95 -10.33
CA THR A 48 -11.92 -13.91 -11.34
C THR A 48 -11.15 -14.12 -12.65
N PHE A 49 -9.89 -14.54 -12.55
CA PHE A 49 -9.04 -14.90 -13.71
C PHE A 49 -8.57 -16.34 -13.61
N THR A 50 -8.18 -16.91 -14.76
CA THR A 50 -7.64 -18.28 -14.81
C THR A 50 -6.13 -18.28 -14.53
N ARG A 51 -5.61 -19.44 -14.13
CA ARG A 51 -4.18 -19.64 -13.95
C ARG A 51 -3.39 -19.41 -15.24
N ASP A 52 -3.92 -19.86 -16.38
CA ASP A 52 -3.27 -19.72 -17.70
C ASP A 52 -3.13 -18.24 -18.10
N GLN A 53 -4.14 -17.41 -17.78
CA GLN A 53 -4.08 -15.97 -18.01
C GLN A 53 -2.98 -15.32 -17.17
N PHE A 54 -2.85 -15.71 -15.90
CA PHE A 54 -1.79 -15.22 -15.03
C PHE A 54 -0.40 -15.67 -15.50
N ASP A 55 -0.23 -16.94 -15.87
CA ASP A 55 1.04 -17.48 -16.33
C ASP A 55 1.49 -16.79 -17.64
N SER A 56 0.54 -16.44 -18.51
CA SER A 56 0.79 -15.61 -19.69
C SER A 56 1.26 -14.21 -19.32
N ALA A 57 0.61 -13.55 -18.34
CA ALA A 57 1.02 -12.24 -17.85
C ALA A 57 2.41 -12.31 -17.17
N LEU A 58 2.66 -13.33 -16.35
CA LEU A 58 3.94 -13.55 -15.67
C LEU A 58 5.12 -13.71 -16.64
N LYS A 59 4.88 -14.27 -17.83
CA LYS A 59 5.87 -14.41 -18.90
C LYS A 59 6.06 -13.12 -19.68
N LEU A 60 4.96 -12.51 -20.14
CA LEU A 60 5.01 -11.43 -21.13
C LEU A 60 5.22 -10.03 -20.53
N VAL A 61 4.80 -9.80 -19.27
CA VAL A 61 5.04 -8.52 -18.60
C VAL A 61 6.54 -8.22 -18.42
N PRO A 62 7.38 -9.16 -17.93
CA PRO A 62 8.83 -8.94 -17.85
C PRO A 62 9.50 -8.77 -19.23
N GLU A 63 9.01 -9.47 -20.27
CA GLU A 63 9.53 -9.30 -21.64
C GLU A 63 9.27 -7.88 -22.13
N ARG A 64 8.06 -7.37 -21.91
CA ARG A 64 7.69 -6.01 -22.28
C ARG A 64 8.48 -4.96 -21.51
N LEU A 65 8.74 -5.19 -20.22
CA LEU A 65 9.61 -4.31 -19.41
C LEU A 65 11.03 -4.23 -19.96
N ARG A 66 11.60 -5.36 -20.40
CA ARG A 66 12.93 -5.38 -21.02
C ARG A 66 13.01 -4.53 -22.30
N ASN A 67 11.89 -4.35 -22.98
CA ASN A 67 11.78 -3.53 -24.18
C ASN A 67 11.25 -2.10 -23.90
N SER A 68 11.13 -1.71 -22.63
CA SER A 68 10.60 -0.37 -22.26
C SER A 68 11.43 0.78 -22.83
N TRP A 69 12.74 0.58 -23.01
CA TRP A 69 13.62 1.52 -23.70
C TRP A 69 13.29 1.74 -25.18
N LYS A 70 12.52 0.84 -25.81
CA LYS A 70 11.98 0.98 -27.17
C LYS A 70 10.60 1.66 -27.20
N GLY A 71 10.11 2.16 -26.06
CA GLY A 71 8.78 2.74 -25.93
C GLY A 71 7.66 1.76 -25.62
N GLU A 72 7.98 0.48 -25.39
CA GLU A 72 6.97 -0.48 -24.96
C GLU A 72 6.56 -0.21 -23.50
N THR A 73 5.25 -0.04 -23.28
CA THR A 73 4.70 0.22 -21.95
C THR A 73 3.71 -0.86 -21.53
N ILE A 74 3.55 -1.07 -20.25
CA ILE A 74 2.49 -1.92 -19.70
C ILE A 74 1.25 -1.05 -19.57
N ASN A 75 0.48 -1.02 -20.66
CA ASN A 75 -0.76 -0.29 -20.77
C ASN A 75 -1.97 -1.24 -20.75
N GLN A 76 -3.15 -0.66 -20.74
CA GLN A 76 -4.42 -1.38 -20.69
C GLN A 76 -4.63 -2.31 -21.88
N GLU A 77 -4.30 -1.86 -23.09
CA GLU A 77 -4.43 -2.67 -24.32
C GLU A 77 -3.58 -3.95 -24.25
N PHE A 78 -2.34 -3.81 -23.79
CA PHE A 78 -1.45 -4.95 -23.62
C PHE A 78 -2.02 -5.97 -22.63
N LEU A 79 -2.50 -5.51 -21.47
CA LEU A 79 -3.06 -6.43 -20.48
C LEU A 79 -4.39 -7.04 -20.94
N TYR A 80 -5.23 -6.30 -21.66
CA TYR A 80 -6.44 -6.85 -22.27
C TYR A 80 -6.12 -7.96 -23.30
N SER A 81 -5.01 -7.84 -24.01
CA SER A 81 -4.58 -8.91 -24.95
C SER A 81 -4.18 -10.20 -24.23
N LEU A 82 -3.77 -10.13 -22.94
CA LEU A 82 -3.35 -11.30 -22.17
C LEU A 82 -4.49 -11.96 -21.40
N VAL A 83 -5.37 -11.17 -20.81
CA VAL A 83 -6.39 -11.69 -19.88
C VAL A 83 -7.82 -11.41 -20.33
N GLY A 84 -7.99 -10.73 -21.46
CA GLY A 84 -9.29 -10.31 -21.97
C GLY A 84 -9.77 -8.98 -21.39
N ILE A 85 -10.79 -8.41 -22.04
CA ILE A 85 -11.42 -7.15 -21.58
C ILE A 85 -12.30 -7.47 -20.37
N ASN A 86 -11.95 -6.86 -19.23
CA ASN A 86 -12.65 -7.07 -17.97
C ASN A 86 -12.60 -5.78 -17.14
N GLU A 87 -13.73 -5.41 -16.53
CA GLU A 87 -13.82 -4.21 -15.66
C GLU A 87 -12.97 -4.34 -14.40
N THR A 88 -12.87 -5.56 -13.86
CA THR A 88 -11.97 -5.84 -12.73
C THR A 88 -10.53 -5.53 -13.10
N LEU A 89 -10.06 -5.93 -14.29
CA LEU A 89 -8.71 -5.62 -14.75
C LEU A 89 -8.48 -4.11 -14.83
N ARG A 90 -9.46 -3.36 -15.35
CA ARG A 90 -9.39 -1.91 -15.42
C ARG A 90 -9.21 -1.28 -14.03
N SER A 91 -10.01 -1.72 -13.06
CA SER A 91 -9.93 -1.26 -11.68
C SER A 91 -8.58 -1.59 -11.04
N LEU A 92 -8.07 -2.81 -11.26
CA LEU A 92 -6.74 -3.22 -10.79
C LEU A 92 -5.61 -2.38 -11.39
N MET A 93 -5.70 -2.05 -12.68
CA MET A 93 -4.70 -1.22 -13.35
C MET A 93 -4.68 0.20 -12.79
N ASN A 94 -5.85 0.80 -12.62
CA ASN A 94 -5.96 2.14 -12.03
C ASN A 94 -5.39 2.16 -10.61
N LEU A 95 -5.71 1.14 -9.81
CA LEU A 95 -5.15 0.98 -8.46
C LEU A 95 -3.62 0.80 -8.51
N ALA A 96 -3.11 -0.08 -9.39
CA ALA A 96 -1.68 -0.32 -9.53
C ALA A 96 -0.92 0.95 -9.96
N GLU A 97 -1.48 1.73 -10.87
CA GLU A 97 -0.87 2.97 -11.36
C GLU A 97 -0.80 4.05 -10.28
N GLY A 98 -1.91 4.27 -9.58
CA GLY A 98 -1.95 5.21 -8.47
C GLY A 98 -1.01 4.81 -7.33
N LEU A 99 -1.04 3.54 -6.92
CA LEU A 99 -0.15 3.03 -5.88
C LEU A 99 1.32 3.06 -6.32
N ALA A 100 1.65 2.72 -7.58
CA ALA A 100 3.02 2.74 -8.07
C ALA A 100 3.65 4.14 -7.94
N SER A 101 2.92 5.18 -8.34
CA SER A 101 3.37 6.58 -8.23
C SER A 101 3.68 6.96 -6.78
N LEU A 102 2.78 6.67 -5.86
CA LEU A 102 2.92 7.01 -4.44
C LEU A 102 3.99 6.18 -3.73
N LEU A 103 4.03 4.87 -3.96
CA LEU A 103 5.00 3.98 -3.34
C LEU A 103 6.42 4.20 -3.88
N HIS A 104 6.56 4.61 -5.16
CA HIS A 104 7.83 5.00 -5.74
C HIS A 104 8.35 6.32 -5.16
N GLY A 105 7.49 7.32 -5.01
CA GLY A 105 7.83 8.64 -4.45
C GLY A 105 7.94 8.67 -2.92
N SER A 106 7.45 7.66 -2.21
CA SER A 106 7.45 7.60 -0.76
C SER A 106 8.81 7.14 -0.21
N SER A 107 9.38 7.90 0.72
CA SER A 107 10.59 7.49 1.46
C SER A 107 10.34 6.27 2.36
N ALA A 108 9.10 6.03 2.79
CA ALA A 108 8.73 4.94 3.67
C ALA A 108 8.75 3.55 2.97
N VAL A 109 8.44 3.51 1.66
CA VAL A 109 8.41 2.25 0.89
C VAL A 109 9.50 2.18 -0.16
N ASN A 110 9.78 3.34 -0.80
CA ASN A 110 10.93 3.55 -1.66
C ASN A 110 11.03 2.53 -2.82
N ALA A 111 9.89 2.17 -3.41
CA ALA A 111 9.74 1.16 -4.46
C ALA A 111 10.44 -0.19 -4.15
N ASN A 112 10.53 -0.56 -2.88
CA ASN A 112 11.08 -1.85 -2.46
C ASN A 112 10.02 -2.96 -2.67
N PRO A 113 10.26 -3.99 -3.51
CA PRO A 113 9.29 -5.03 -3.80
C PRO A 113 8.77 -5.75 -2.55
N ARG A 114 9.64 -6.00 -1.58
CA ARG A 114 9.28 -6.66 -0.32
C ARG A 114 8.30 -5.80 0.49
N LEU A 115 8.54 -4.49 0.56
CA LEU A 115 7.65 -3.57 1.28
C LEU A 115 6.32 -3.38 0.53
N MET A 116 6.34 -3.33 -0.81
CA MET A 116 5.13 -3.28 -1.63
C MET A 116 4.26 -4.53 -1.45
N LYS A 117 4.87 -5.72 -1.44
CA LYS A 117 4.14 -6.97 -1.19
C LYS A 117 3.56 -7.00 0.24
N ARG A 118 4.32 -6.58 1.24
CA ARG A 118 3.83 -6.48 2.62
C ARG A 118 2.66 -5.49 2.74
N PHE A 119 2.76 -4.35 2.07
CA PHE A 119 1.69 -3.37 2.01
C PHE A 119 0.39 -4.00 1.48
N LEU A 120 0.42 -4.63 0.32
CA LEU A 120 -0.74 -5.29 -0.27
C LEU A 120 -1.27 -6.43 0.62
N ASN A 121 -0.39 -7.24 1.21
CA ASN A 121 -0.81 -8.30 2.13
C ASN A 121 -1.58 -7.74 3.34
N THR A 122 -1.16 -6.60 3.89
CA THR A 122 -1.90 -5.94 4.99
C THR A 122 -3.27 -5.46 4.53
N VAL A 123 -3.35 -4.85 3.34
CA VAL A 123 -4.64 -4.42 2.76
C VAL A 123 -5.58 -5.60 2.59
N TYR A 124 -5.09 -6.71 2.04
CA TYR A 124 -5.88 -7.92 1.85
C TYR A 124 -6.30 -8.59 3.16
N LEU A 125 -5.42 -8.58 4.17
CA LEU A 125 -5.76 -9.10 5.49
C LEU A 125 -6.90 -8.29 6.11
N ARG A 126 -6.85 -6.97 6.04
CA ARG A 126 -7.93 -6.08 6.51
C ARG A 126 -9.23 -6.37 5.76
N GLN A 127 -9.18 -6.53 4.44
CA GLN A 127 -10.35 -6.91 3.65
C GLN A 127 -10.93 -8.27 4.08
N ALA A 128 -10.08 -9.26 4.31
CA ALA A 128 -10.52 -10.57 4.76
C ALA A 128 -11.15 -10.53 6.17
N LEU A 129 -10.65 -9.69 7.06
CA LEU A 129 -11.20 -9.47 8.39
C LEU A 129 -12.54 -8.71 8.38
N SER A 130 -12.82 -7.92 7.34
CA SER A 130 -14.09 -7.19 7.21
C SER A 130 -15.28 -8.08 6.88
N ALA A 131 -15.06 -9.11 6.06
CA ALA A 131 -16.13 -9.97 5.56
C ALA A 131 -16.93 -10.69 6.68
N PRO A 132 -16.30 -11.32 7.70
CA PRO A 132 -17.03 -11.94 8.82
C PRO A 132 -17.80 -10.94 9.67
N GLN A 133 -17.43 -9.67 9.66
CA GLN A 133 -18.09 -8.60 10.40
C GLN A 133 -19.24 -7.96 9.60
N GLY A 134 -19.52 -8.44 8.39
CA GLY A 134 -20.55 -7.89 7.51
C GLY A 134 -20.17 -6.53 6.90
N ILE A 135 -18.91 -6.12 7.02
CA ILE A 135 -18.41 -4.86 6.52
C ILE A 135 -17.91 -5.05 5.08
N LYS A 136 -18.53 -4.36 4.14
CA LYS A 136 -18.07 -4.35 2.73
C LYS A 136 -17.18 -3.16 2.52
N LEU A 137 -15.89 -3.38 2.33
CA LEU A 137 -14.92 -2.34 2.02
C LEU A 137 -14.29 -2.56 0.65
N ASP A 138 -14.18 -1.48 -0.09
CA ASP A 138 -13.41 -1.46 -1.33
C ASP A 138 -11.92 -1.57 -1.03
N ILE A 139 -11.23 -2.42 -1.79
CA ILE A 139 -9.79 -2.62 -1.66
C ILE A 139 -8.98 -1.35 -1.96
N ALA A 140 -9.46 -0.52 -2.88
CA ALA A 140 -8.81 0.74 -3.21
C ALA A 140 -8.92 1.74 -2.06
N ALA A 141 -10.07 1.80 -1.38
CA ALA A 141 -10.27 2.62 -0.17
C ALA A 141 -9.35 2.16 0.98
N LEU A 142 -9.26 0.86 1.21
CA LEU A 142 -8.35 0.26 2.20
C LEU A 142 -6.89 0.58 1.89
N ALA A 143 -6.49 0.44 0.61
CA ALA A 143 -5.13 0.73 0.17
C ALA A 143 -4.80 2.22 0.31
N LYS A 144 -5.72 3.11 -0.09
CA LYS A 144 -5.56 4.57 0.04
C LYS A 144 -5.37 4.97 1.50
N TRP A 145 -6.22 4.48 2.40
CA TRP A 145 -6.13 4.77 3.83
C TRP A 145 -4.84 4.21 4.45
N HIS A 146 -4.54 2.93 4.19
CA HIS A 146 -3.33 2.29 4.72
C HIS A 146 -2.05 2.99 4.25
N LEU A 147 -2.06 3.53 3.03
CA LEU A 147 -0.94 4.31 2.51
C LEU A 147 -0.73 5.60 3.30
N LEU A 148 -1.82 6.30 3.69
CA LEU A 148 -1.75 7.48 4.54
C LEU A 148 -1.16 7.13 5.91
N GLU A 149 -1.65 6.08 6.55
CA GLU A 149 -1.14 5.62 7.85
C GLU A 149 0.37 5.36 7.84
N ARG A 150 0.89 4.87 6.72
CA ARG A 150 2.32 4.57 6.60
C ARG A 150 3.19 5.78 6.26
N CYS A 151 2.65 6.73 5.51
CA CYS A 151 3.44 7.83 4.94
C CYS A 151 3.26 9.15 5.70
N ASP A 152 2.11 9.35 6.33
CA ASP A 152 1.80 10.52 7.18
C ASP A 152 0.85 10.11 8.32
N GLU A 153 1.42 9.46 9.34
CA GLU A 153 0.68 8.98 10.53
C GLU A 153 -0.01 10.14 11.23
N SER A 154 0.63 11.30 11.31
CA SER A 154 0.06 12.47 11.98
C SER A 154 -1.22 12.97 11.29
N LEU A 155 -1.24 13.02 9.96
CA LEU A 155 -2.43 13.37 9.22
C LEU A 155 -3.53 12.30 9.35
N ALA A 156 -3.15 11.02 9.33
CA ALA A 156 -4.09 9.92 9.54
C ALA A 156 -4.77 10.00 10.92
N GLU A 157 -4.04 10.32 11.97
CA GLU A 157 -4.58 10.51 13.33
C GLU A 157 -5.55 11.71 13.39
N VAL A 158 -5.20 12.83 12.77
CA VAL A 158 -6.08 14.02 12.71
C VAL A 158 -7.38 13.69 11.99
N LEU A 159 -7.32 13.01 10.83
CA LEU A 159 -8.51 12.62 10.09
C LEU A 159 -9.34 11.59 10.88
N ALA A 160 -8.71 10.62 11.51
CA ALA A 160 -9.38 9.65 12.37
C ALA A 160 -10.13 10.31 13.54
N SER A 161 -9.53 11.33 14.17
CA SER A 161 -10.20 12.13 15.21
C SER A 161 -11.45 12.84 14.68
N LYS A 162 -11.37 13.39 13.45
CA LYS A 162 -12.53 14.05 12.81
C LYS A 162 -13.65 13.07 12.49
N VAL A 163 -13.32 11.86 12.02
CA VAL A 163 -14.32 10.78 11.80
C VAL A 163 -15.06 10.44 13.08
N HIS A 164 -14.35 10.39 14.21
CA HIS A 164 -14.98 10.07 15.52
C HIS A 164 -15.86 11.19 16.05
N SER A 165 -15.59 12.43 15.69
CA SER A 165 -16.38 13.60 16.11
C SER A 165 -17.58 13.88 15.20
N ASP A 166 -17.68 13.23 14.04
CA ASP A 166 -18.78 13.38 13.10
C ASP A 166 -19.81 12.27 13.26
N ASN A 167 -21.10 12.64 13.25
CA ASN A 167 -22.19 11.68 13.47
C ASN A 167 -22.36 10.68 12.32
N GLU A 168 -21.98 11.04 11.11
CA GLU A 168 -22.07 10.20 9.91
C GLU A 168 -20.73 9.54 9.57
N GLY A 169 -19.65 9.86 10.30
CA GLY A 169 -18.32 9.33 10.07
C GLY A 169 -17.63 9.90 8.81
N ARG A 170 -18.12 11.06 8.33
CA ARG A 170 -17.57 11.75 7.16
C ARG A 170 -16.57 12.83 7.56
N VAL A 171 -15.68 13.16 6.65
CA VAL A 171 -14.69 14.21 6.87
C VAL A 171 -14.80 15.25 5.77
N GLN A 172 -15.61 16.28 5.99
CA GLN A 172 -15.87 17.33 4.99
C GLN A 172 -14.59 18.00 4.49
N ILE A 173 -13.64 18.29 5.37
CA ILE A 173 -12.38 18.91 4.97
C ILE A 173 -11.53 18.00 4.07
N LEU A 174 -11.69 16.68 4.18
CA LEU A 174 -11.07 15.72 3.26
C LEU A 174 -11.77 15.80 1.88
N ALA A 175 -13.10 15.88 1.82
CA ALA A 175 -13.83 16.06 0.58
C ALA A 175 -13.45 17.37 -0.15
N GLU A 176 -13.30 18.47 0.60
CA GLU A 176 -12.84 19.75 0.08
C GLU A 176 -11.41 19.64 -0.48
N ALA A 177 -10.49 18.99 0.27
CA ALA A 177 -9.12 18.78 -0.17
C ALA A 177 -9.03 17.89 -1.43
N GLU A 178 -9.81 16.82 -1.50
CA GLU A 178 -9.92 15.96 -2.69
C GLU A 178 -10.44 16.75 -3.91
N GLY A 179 -11.40 17.64 -3.71
CA GLY A 179 -11.95 18.48 -4.76
C GLY A 179 -10.95 19.48 -5.37
N VAL A 180 -9.99 19.96 -4.60
CA VAL A 180 -8.99 20.95 -5.07
C VAL A 180 -7.61 20.34 -5.35
N ALA A 181 -7.40 19.08 -5.05
CA ALA A 181 -6.08 18.43 -5.13
C ALA A 181 -5.44 18.47 -6.53
N ALA A 182 -6.25 18.44 -7.59
CA ALA A 182 -5.79 18.54 -8.98
C ALA A 182 -5.55 19.98 -9.45
N SER A 183 -5.98 20.98 -8.70
CA SER A 183 -5.84 22.39 -9.03
C SER A 183 -4.55 23.00 -8.46
N GLN A 184 -4.27 24.24 -8.81
CA GLN A 184 -3.18 25.02 -8.19
C GLN A 184 -3.61 25.72 -6.89
N ILE A 185 -4.85 25.54 -6.45
CA ILE A 185 -5.34 26.08 -5.19
C ILE A 185 -4.63 25.38 -4.03
N GLY A 186 -4.24 26.15 -3.01
CA GLY A 186 -3.63 25.60 -1.81
C GLY A 186 -4.56 24.61 -1.09
N LEU A 187 -4.01 23.59 -0.51
CA LEU A 187 -4.78 22.61 0.26
C LEU A 187 -5.26 23.24 1.59
N PRO A 188 -6.48 22.92 2.06
CA PRO A 188 -6.92 23.37 3.37
C PRO A 188 -6.14 22.70 4.51
N GLU A 189 -6.00 23.37 5.65
CA GLU A 189 -5.48 22.73 6.85
C GLU A 189 -6.37 21.53 7.26
N PRO A 190 -5.80 20.39 7.69
CA PRO A 190 -4.40 20.18 8.10
C PRO A 190 -3.49 19.60 6.99
N PHE A 191 -3.91 19.62 5.72
CA PHE A 191 -3.15 19.00 4.63
C PHE A 191 -1.92 19.84 4.28
N LYS A 192 -0.75 19.23 4.39
CA LYS A 192 0.50 19.84 3.88
C LYS A 192 0.49 19.80 2.36
N ASP A 193 0.71 20.96 1.73
CA ASP A 193 0.77 21.05 0.27
C ASP A 193 2.13 20.55 -0.25
N ASN A 194 2.20 19.24 -0.46
CA ASN A 194 3.36 18.56 -1.01
C ASN A 194 2.94 17.51 -2.05
N PHE A 195 3.91 16.97 -2.77
CA PHE A 195 3.68 15.99 -3.83
C PHE A 195 2.90 14.76 -3.34
N PHE A 196 3.29 14.17 -2.20
CA PHE A 196 2.64 12.97 -1.67
C PHE A 196 1.17 13.26 -1.34
N THR A 197 0.90 14.33 -0.58
CA THR A 197 -0.47 14.67 -0.16
C THR A 197 -1.38 14.92 -1.37
N ARG A 198 -0.93 15.68 -2.36
CA ARG A 198 -1.71 15.92 -3.58
C ARG A 198 -1.99 14.65 -4.37
N GLN A 199 -1.01 13.79 -4.57
CA GLN A 199 -1.17 12.52 -5.26
C GLN A 199 -2.08 11.55 -4.48
N TRP A 200 -1.95 11.54 -3.15
CA TRP A 200 -2.80 10.70 -2.30
C TRP A 200 -4.26 11.16 -2.35
N LEU A 201 -4.52 12.45 -2.29
CA LEU A 201 -5.88 13.01 -2.42
C LEU A 201 -6.52 12.65 -3.78
N GLN A 202 -5.74 12.66 -4.85
CA GLN A 202 -6.21 12.31 -6.20
C GLN A 202 -6.40 10.80 -6.42
N LEU A 203 -5.85 9.94 -5.55
CA LEU A 203 -6.00 8.49 -5.67
C LEU A 203 -7.47 8.08 -5.45
N PRO A 204 -8.12 7.40 -6.40
CA PRO A 204 -9.48 6.90 -6.21
C PRO A 204 -9.52 5.72 -5.21
N PRO A 205 -10.66 5.57 -4.51
CA PRO A 205 -11.84 6.42 -4.52
C PRO A 205 -11.67 7.69 -3.68
N SER A 206 -12.56 8.66 -3.86
CA SER A 206 -12.69 9.78 -2.91
C SER A 206 -13.22 9.24 -1.59
N LEU A 207 -12.63 9.67 -0.48
CA LEU A 207 -12.96 9.17 0.86
C LEU A 207 -13.77 10.18 1.69
N GLY A 208 -13.63 11.47 1.40
CA GLY A 208 -14.18 12.52 2.27
C GLY A 208 -15.71 12.52 2.40
N ALA A 209 -16.43 12.02 1.38
CA ALA A 209 -17.89 11.91 1.38
C ALA A 209 -18.41 10.58 1.95
N GLU A 210 -17.53 9.62 2.19
CA GLU A 210 -17.86 8.26 2.64
C GLU A 210 -17.85 8.15 4.17
N ASP A 211 -18.60 7.19 4.71
CA ASP A 211 -18.50 6.82 6.13
C ASP A 211 -17.17 6.05 6.35
N LEU A 212 -16.22 6.67 7.01
CA LEU A 212 -14.89 6.12 7.24
C LEU A 212 -14.80 5.28 8.53
N ARG A 213 -15.85 5.20 9.35
CA ARG A 213 -15.85 4.40 10.60
C ARG A 213 -15.52 2.92 10.38
N PRO A 214 -16.08 2.24 9.35
CA PRO A 214 -15.73 0.85 9.08
C PRO A 214 -14.24 0.67 8.71
N LEU A 215 -13.69 1.63 7.99
CA LEU A 215 -12.29 1.63 7.57
C LEU A 215 -11.34 1.81 8.76
N LEU A 216 -11.67 2.74 9.67
CA LEU A 216 -10.92 2.97 10.91
C LEU A 216 -11.02 1.80 11.89
N HIS A 217 -12.16 1.14 11.98
CA HIS A 217 -12.35 -0.03 12.82
C HIS A 217 -11.34 -1.13 12.48
N LEU A 218 -11.20 -1.45 11.21
CA LEU A 218 -10.24 -2.46 10.74
C LEU A 218 -8.78 -2.01 10.85
N SER A 219 -8.51 -0.72 10.81
CA SER A 219 -7.15 -0.20 11.01
C SER A 219 -6.67 -0.40 12.44
N ARG A 220 -7.55 -0.29 13.42
CA ARG A 220 -7.25 -0.49 14.84
C ARG A 220 -7.06 -1.96 15.20
N ASP A 221 -7.97 -2.83 14.72
CA ASP A 221 -7.97 -4.25 15.05
C ASP A 221 -6.80 -5.00 14.40
N SER A 222 -6.30 -4.51 13.28
CA SER A 222 -5.23 -5.20 12.58
C SER A 222 -3.87 -5.17 13.29
N GLY A 223 -3.73 -4.53 14.46
CA GLY A 223 -2.54 -4.62 15.34
C GLY A 223 -1.15 -4.62 14.67
N THR A 224 -1.13 -4.47 13.35
CA THR A 224 0.05 -4.47 12.49
C THR A 224 0.70 -3.09 12.46
N ARG A 225 0.89 -2.51 13.65
CA ARG A 225 2.03 -1.65 13.83
C ARG A 225 3.23 -2.52 13.53
N ASP A 226 3.98 -2.11 12.56
CA ASP A 226 5.17 -2.74 12.02
C ASP A 226 5.79 -3.79 12.95
N PHE A 227 5.95 -5.04 12.48
CA PHE A 227 6.82 -6.03 13.14
C PHE A 227 8.30 -5.64 13.01
N GLY A 228 8.59 -4.36 13.13
CA GLY A 228 9.89 -3.82 13.44
C GLY A 228 10.00 -3.72 14.94
N ASP A 229 10.91 -4.45 15.52
CA ASP A 229 11.06 -4.76 16.95
C ASP A 229 11.22 -3.56 17.91
N ASP A 230 11.26 -2.31 17.42
CA ASP A 230 11.69 -1.18 18.25
C ASP A 230 10.56 -0.32 18.86
N ASN A 231 9.29 -0.52 18.48
CA ASN A 231 8.17 0.31 18.98
C ASN A 231 7.01 -0.46 19.63
N MET A 232 7.23 -1.67 20.14
CA MET A 232 6.20 -2.36 20.91
C MET A 232 6.02 -1.73 22.28
N THR A 233 4.79 -1.36 22.63
CA THR A 233 4.45 -0.96 23.99
C THR A 233 4.77 -2.09 24.97
N PRO A 234 5.06 -1.80 26.26
CA PRO A 234 5.32 -2.83 27.27
C PRO A 234 4.23 -3.88 27.36
N ASP A 235 2.96 -3.49 27.15
CA ASP A 235 1.82 -4.42 27.23
C ASP A 235 1.71 -5.31 25.97
N SER A 236 2.05 -4.78 24.79
CA SER A 236 2.12 -5.59 23.57
C SER A 236 3.25 -6.63 23.62
N ARG A 237 4.37 -6.30 24.28
CA ARG A 237 5.47 -7.27 24.53
C ARG A 237 5.03 -8.38 25.47
N ARG A 238 4.36 -8.03 26.60
CA ARG A 238 3.82 -9.01 27.56
C ARG A 238 2.80 -9.96 26.90
N LEU A 239 1.89 -9.42 26.08
CA LEU A 239 0.91 -10.23 25.35
C LEU A 239 1.58 -11.19 24.36
N ARG A 240 2.55 -10.71 23.61
CA ARG A 240 3.33 -11.55 22.67
C ARG A 240 4.05 -12.68 23.42
N ASP A 241 4.68 -12.35 24.54
CA ASP A 241 5.47 -13.33 25.30
C ASP A 241 4.55 -14.36 25.98
N ALA A 242 3.36 -13.93 26.46
CA ALA A 242 2.32 -14.83 26.97
C ALA A 242 1.79 -15.79 25.89
N LEU A 243 1.56 -15.28 24.65
CA LEU A 243 1.12 -16.11 23.51
C LEU A 243 2.21 -17.09 23.09
N LYS A 244 3.49 -16.71 23.07
CA LYS A 244 4.59 -17.63 22.79
C LYS A 244 4.68 -18.76 23.81
N THR A 245 4.46 -18.45 25.09
CA THR A 245 4.49 -19.46 26.16
C THR A 245 3.28 -20.40 26.13
N ALA A 246 2.14 -19.97 25.58
CA ALA A 246 0.95 -20.78 25.46
C ALA A 246 0.95 -21.73 24.23
N ILE A 247 1.87 -21.53 23.28
CA ILE A 247 2.00 -22.30 22.03
C ILE A 247 3.19 -23.26 22.08
N SER A 248 4.11 -23.10 23.06
CA SER A 248 5.22 -24.02 23.34
C SER A 248 4.85 -25.07 24.39
#